data_f7e309a50ada95016cefe2e3a4b1fa8b
#
_entry.id   f7e309a50ada95016cefe2e3a4b1fa8b
#
_cell.length_a   1.000
_cell.length_b   1.000
_cell.length_c   1.000
_cell.angle_alpha   90.00
_cell.angle_beta   90.00
_cell.angle_gamma   90.00
#
_symmetry.space_group_name_H-M   'P 1'
#
loop_
_entity.id
_entity.type
_entity.pdbx_description
1 polymer ?
#
loop_
_entity_poly.entity_id
_entity_poly.type
_entity_poly.pdbx_seq_one_letter_code
_entity_poly.pdbx_strand_id
1 'polypeptide(L)'
;MNSIFFDEIGYLLKTDELIEKLCIYEDDIVFLSGSLVESRVNRYSKGIGNIYSDLDVFIIRAHSNFIESNSTYTEKYKKTDFMYLDLLGIDVEIFDKEFVDELWIRISNINFSPGIRIANSIDIPVGISEYSTNSFLNRFINAVPIYNCEEYEDLKKKLLIDNWIKFQRYTIENSIENIITDVDGNIQAKQFEVSVLCSRVAFTQMIKYLILSVGDLVDREKWLPVKLKNVAKYYSEYNDIVNFYNKLFFSDITNPKHKEEISIESIVFIRRKLEEISMEELL
;
A
#
# COMPACT_ATOMS: atom_id res chain seq x y z
N MET A 1 15.73 2.36 21.13
CA MET A 1 15.55 0.88 21.16
C MET A 1 16.76 0.31 20.45
N ASN A 2 17.67 -0.39 21.15
CA ASN A 2 18.99 -0.69 20.57
C ASN A 2 19.05 -2.01 19.75
N SER A 3 17.95 -2.80 19.70
CA SER A 3 17.89 -4.00 18.87
C SER A 3 16.45 -4.42 18.55
N ILE A 4 16.27 -5.03 17.38
CA ILE A 4 14.99 -5.55 16.85
C ILE A 4 15.24 -6.97 16.35
N PHE A 5 14.49 -7.95 16.84
CA PHE A 5 14.57 -9.33 16.34
C PHE A 5 13.49 -9.55 15.28
N PHE A 6 13.86 -10.05 14.12
CA PHE A 6 12.98 -10.42 13.03
C PHE A 6 12.85 -11.95 12.96
N ASP A 7 11.71 -12.47 13.45
CA ASP A 7 11.45 -13.92 13.52
C ASP A 7 11.46 -14.58 12.14
N GLU A 8 10.94 -13.88 11.12
CA GLU A 8 10.79 -14.37 9.74
C GLU A 8 12.14 -14.77 9.11
N ILE A 9 13.21 -14.09 9.49
CA ILE A 9 14.57 -14.30 8.96
C ILE A 9 15.56 -14.75 10.03
N GLY A 10 15.12 -14.88 11.31
CA GLY A 10 15.97 -15.29 12.44
C GLY A 10 17.11 -14.31 12.74
N TYR A 11 16.94 -13.02 12.46
CA TYR A 11 17.99 -12.01 12.55
C TYR A 11 17.75 -10.99 13.67
N LEU A 12 18.77 -10.70 14.47
CA LEU A 12 18.77 -9.65 15.47
C LEU A 12 19.47 -8.40 14.93
N LEU A 13 18.70 -7.42 14.49
CA LEU A 13 19.22 -6.14 14.05
C LEU A 13 19.64 -5.30 15.28
N LYS A 14 20.86 -4.82 15.30
CA LYS A 14 21.30 -3.76 16.20
C LYS A 14 21.22 -2.42 15.47
N THR A 15 20.33 -1.56 15.94
CA THR A 15 20.04 -0.28 15.26
C THR A 15 21.24 0.65 15.25
N ASP A 16 22.07 0.63 16.29
CA ASP A 16 23.27 1.46 16.35
C ASP A 16 24.30 1.06 15.29
N GLU A 17 24.50 -0.25 15.06
CA GLU A 17 25.40 -0.76 13.99
C GLU A 17 24.88 -0.41 12.58
N LEU A 18 23.56 -0.40 12.40
CA LEU A 18 22.95 0.04 11.16
C LEU A 18 23.17 1.53 10.92
N ILE A 19 22.90 2.37 11.94
CA ILE A 19 23.07 3.83 11.89
C ILE A 19 24.53 4.21 11.59
N GLU A 20 25.51 3.53 12.18
CA GLU A 20 26.93 3.76 11.92
C GLU A 20 27.32 3.46 10.46
N LYS A 21 26.66 2.48 9.81
CA LYS A 21 26.91 2.13 8.42
C LYS A 21 26.18 3.03 7.41
N LEU A 22 25.07 3.63 7.81
CA LEU A 22 24.32 4.57 6.97
C LEU A 22 25.06 5.91 6.96
N CYS A 23 25.22 6.52 5.78
CA CYS A 23 25.73 7.89 5.66
C CYS A 23 24.64 8.89 6.04
N ILE A 24 24.37 9.05 7.34
CA ILE A 24 23.33 9.96 7.85
C ILE A 24 23.90 11.33 8.21
N TYR A 25 23.05 12.37 8.14
CA TYR A 25 23.30 13.72 8.64
C TYR A 25 22.53 13.93 9.95
N GLU A 26 22.93 14.94 10.73
CA GLU A 26 22.35 15.25 12.04
C GLU A 26 20.82 15.44 11.98
N ASP A 27 20.31 16.07 10.91
CA ASP A 27 18.90 16.38 10.73
C ASP A 27 18.11 15.28 9.96
N ASP A 28 18.75 14.16 9.59
CA ASP A 28 18.05 13.06 8.93
C ASP A 28 17.05 12.38 9.88
N ILE A 29 15.89 12.03 9.38
CA ILE A 29 14.93 11.17 10.08
C ILE A 29 15.04 9.78 9.48
N VAL A 30 15.39 8.76 10.29
CA VAL A 30 15.57 7.39 9.82
C VAL A 30 14.55 6.45 10.45
N PHE A 31 13.89 5.66 9.60
CA PHE A 31 12.95 4.65 10.05
C PHE A 31 13.05 3.36 9.23
N LEU A 32 12.71 2.25 9.86
CA LEU A 32 12.58 0.94 9.26
C LEU A 32 11.14 0.71 8.82
N SER A 33 10.93 0.09 7.67
CA SER A 33 9.61 -0.28 7.19
C SER A 33 9.69 -1.52 6.28
N GLY A 34 8.73 -1.67 5.34
CA GLY A 34 8.65 -2.82 4.46
C GLY A 34 8.06 -4.06 5.13
N SER A 35 8.09 -5.18 4.43
CA SER A 35 7.32 -6.37 4.81
C SER A 35 7.70 -6.95 6.19
N LEU A 36 8.97 -6.92 6.55
CA LEU A 36 9.45 -7.43 7.86
C LEU A 36 8.96 -6.57 9.03
N VAL A 37 8.93 -5.24 8.85
CA VAL A 37 8.51 -4.30 9.89
C VAL A 37 6.99 -4.21 9.95
N GLU A 38 6.33 -4.09 8.81
CA GLU A 38 4.87 -3.98 8.70
C GLU A 38 4.17 -5.20 9.33
N SER A 39 4.70 -6.42 9.13
CA SER A 39 4.21 -7.64 9.78
C SER A 39 4.14 -7.53 11.30
N ARG A 40 4.99 -6.71 11.93
CA ARG A 40 5.07 -6.55 13.39
C ARG A 40 4.17 -5.44 13.92
N VAL A 41 4.08 -4.33 13.20
CA VAL A 41 3.39 -3.12 13.69
C VAL A 41 1.94 -3.02 13.22
N ASN A 42 1.59 -3.70 12.13
CA ASN A 42 0.26 -3.66 11.54
C ASN A 42 -0.47 -5.01 11.69
N ARG A 43 -1.57 -5.03 12.43
CA ARG A 43 -2.35 -6.25 12.68
C ARG A 43 -2.88 -6.92 11.40
N TYR A 44 -3.18 -6.15 10.36
CA TYR A 44 -3.66 -6.66 9.08
C TYR A 44 -2.56 -7.22 8.18
N SER A 45 -1.31 -6.85 8.46
CA SER A 45 -0.13 -7.29 7.71
C SER A 45 0.62 -8.44 8.37
N LYS A 46 0.05 -9.04 9.44
CA LYS A 46 0.68 -10.14 10.14
C LYS A 46 0.92 -11.35 9.22
N GLY A 47 2.19 -11.76 9.09
CA GLY A 47 2.61 -12.86 8.23
C GLY A 47 2.98 -12.44 6.79
N ILE A 48 3.08 -11.13 6.49
CA ILE A 48 3.79 -10.68 5.30
C ILE A 48 5.31 -10.73 5.54
N GLY A 49 6.07 -10.75 4.44
CA GLY A 49 7.52 -11.02 4.53
C GLY A 49 7.83 -12.52 4.56
N ASN A 50 9.08 -12.87 4.28
CA ASN A 50 9.58 -14.23 4.28
C ASN A 50 11.11 -14.24 4.45
N ILE A 51 11.74 -15.43 4.46
CA ILE A 51 13.19 -15.61 4.66
C ILE A 51 14.10 -14.93 3.63
N TYR A 52 13.54 -14.48 2.50
CA TYR A 52 14.26 -13.77 1.43
C TYR A 52 13.91 -12.28 1.40
N SER A 53 13.18 -11.77 2.41
CA SER A 53 12.84 -10.36 2.46
C SER A 53 14.05 -9.54 2.91
N ASP A 54 14.34 -8.48 2.15
CA ASP A 54 15.30 -7.47 2.52
C ASP A 54 14.74 -6.57 3.63
N LEU A 55 15.62 -5.84 4.32
CA LEU A 55 15.23 -4.81 5.26
C LEU A 55 15.13 -3.47 4.50
N ASP A 56 13.95 -2.86 4.54
CA ASP A 56 13.73 -1.55 3.95
C ASP A 56 14.03 -0.45 4.98
N VAL A 57 15.00 0.43 4.67
CA VAL A 57 15.39 1.60 5.46
C VAL A 57 15.01 2.86 4.71
N PHE A 58 14.36 3.78 5.40
CA PHE A 58 13.93 5.05 4.84
C PHE A 58 14.60 6.21 5.57
N ILE A 59 15.05 7.19 4.79
CA ILE A 59 15.68 8.42 5.30
C ILE A 59 14.91 9.61 4.72
N ILE A 60 14.39 10.48 5.58
CA ILE A 60 13.92 11.81 5.16
C ILE A 60 15.05 12.79 5.44
N ARG A 61 15.57 13.43 4.39
CA ARG A 61 16.79 14.23 4.41
C ARG A 61 16.52 15.69 4.05
N ALA A 62 17.13 16.63 4.75
CA ALA A 62 17.07 18.05 4.41
C ALA A 62 17.51 18.29 2.95
N HIS A 63 16.83 19.19 2.23
CA HIS A 63 17.00 19.40 0.78
C HIS A 63 18.46 19.64 0.35
N SER A 64 19.21 20.50 1.07
CA SER A 64 20.61 20.75 0.79
C SER A 64 21.46 19.47 0.84
N ASN A 65 21.31 18.69 1.89
CA ASN A 65 22.02 17.43 2.10
C ASN A 65 21.53 16.35 1.11
N PHE A 66 20.24 16.38 0.74
CA PHE A 66 19.69 15.49 -0.29
C PHE A 66 20.35 15.73 -1.64
N ILE A 67 20.50 17.00 -2.08
CA ILE A 67 21.15 17.32 -3.36
C ILE A 67 22.61 16.85 -3.36
N GLU A 68 23.35 17.10 -2.30
CA GLU A 68 24.79 16.82 -2.21
C GLU A 68 25.10 15.32 -2.00
N SER A 69 24.15 14.55 -1.48
CA SER A 69 24.39 13.13 -1.21
C SER A 69 24.51 12.31 -2.50
N ASN A 70 25.42 11.34 -2.51
CA ASN A 70 25.56 10.35 -3.58
C ASN A 70 24.61 9.17 -3.34
N SER A 71 24.21 8.50 -4.41
CA SER A 71 23.43 7.26 -4.35
C SER A 71 23.60 6.45 -5.64
N THR A 72 23.27 5.18 -5.60
CA THR A 72 23.31 4.29 -6.77
C THR A 72 22.30 4.71 -7.83
N TYR A 73 21.11 5.13 -7.40
CA TYR A 73 20.04 5.58 -8.29
C TYR A 73 19.40 6.87 -7.75
N THR A 74 19.21 7.87 -8.62
CA THR A 74 18.69 9.20 -8.26
C THR A 74 17.51 9.57 -9.13
N GLU A 75 16.38 9.86 -8.49
CA GLU A 75 15.21 10.54 -9.04
C GLU A 75 15.12 11.97 -8.48
N LYS A 76 14.10 12.70 -8.91
CA LYS A 76 13.95 14.11 -8.49
C LYS A 76 13.83 14.27 -6.96
N TYR A 77 13.07 13.41 -6.30
CA TYR A 77 12.75 13.51 -4.87
C TYR A 77 13.14 12.28 -4.06
N LYS A 78 13.72 11.27 -4.74
CA LYS A 78 14.11 10.02 -4.14
C LYS A 78 15.46 9.58 -4.64
N LYS A 79 16.28 9.07 -3.73
CA LYS A 79 17.53 8.36 -4.01
C LYS A 79 17.43 6.97 -3.45
N THR A 80 18.06 6.00 -4.12
CA THR A 80 18.03 4.61 -3.70
C THR A 80 19.45 4.06 -3.67
N ASP A 81 19.78 3.37 -2.59
CA ASP A 81 21.00 2.59 -2.41
C ASP A 81 20.67 1.19 -1.93
N PHE A 82 21.65 0.31 -2.11
CA PHE A 82 21.58 -1.04 -1.60
C PHE A 82 22.89 -1.37 -0.86
N MET A 83 22.76 -1.99 0.32
CA MET A 83 23.92 -2.39 1.13
C MET A 83 23.67 -3.73 1.82
N TYR A 84 24.71 -4.26 2.44
CA TYR A 84 24.62 -5.45 3.29
C TYR A 84 25.03 -5.11 4.73
N LEU A 85 24.27 -5.64 5.67
CA LEU A 85 24.66 -5.76 7.07
C LEU A 85 24.80 -7.25 7.36
N ASP A 86 26.04 -7.74 7.46
CA ASP A 86 26.38 -9.16 7.41
C ASP A 86 25.82 -9.85 6.15
N LEU A 87 24.85 -10.75 6.30
CA LEU A 87 24.17 -11.44 5.18
C LEU A 87 22.78 -10.84 4.85
N LEU A 88 22.34 -9.84 5.60
CA LEU A 88 21.04 -9.19 5.38
C LEU A 88 21.17 -8.12 4.29
N GLY A 89 20.39 -8.25 3.21
CA GLY A 89 20.21 -7.20 2.21
C GLY A 89 19.42 -6.03 2.81
N ILE A 90 19.85 -4.82 2.52
CA ILE A 90 19.22 -3.60 2.99
C ILE A 90 18.97 -2.67 1.81
N ASP A 91 17.70 -2.43 1.53
CA ASP A 91 17.27 -1.38 0.61
C ASP A 91 17.18 -0.06 1.35
N VAL A 92 17.89 0.97 0.87
CA VAL A 92 17.88 2.31 1.45
C VAL A 92 17.19 3.27 0.49
N GLU A 93 16.07 3.85 0.91
CA GLU A 93 15.38 4.91 0.16
C GLU A 93 15.51 6.24 0.91
N ILE A 94 16.07 7.25 0.24
CA ILE A 94 16.28 8.59 0.78
C ILE A 94 15.31 9.55 0.09
N PHE A 95 14.45 10.19 0.86
CA PHE A 95 13.48 11.17 0.37
C PHE A 95 13.88 12.59 0.74
N ASP A 96 13.67 13.51 -0.19
CA ASP A 96 13.82 14.94 0.04
C ASP A 96 12.76 15.44 1.02
N LYS A 97 13.18 16.12 2.09
CA LYS A 97 12.27 16.65 3.11
C LYS A 97 11.30 17.70 2.54
N GLU A 98 11.73 18.55 1.59
CA GLU A 98 10.83 19.52 0.96
C GLU A 98 9.69 18.83 0.19
N PHE A 99 9.98 17.69 -0.45
CA PHE A 99 8.95 16.86 -1.09
C PHE A 99 7.96 16.34 -0.05
N VAL A 100 8.45 15.83 1.08
CA VAL A 100 7.58 15.28 2.13
C VAL A 100 6.68 16.38 2.69
N ASP A 101 7.24 17.55 3.02
CA ASP A 101 6.48 18.67 3.54
C ASP A 101 5.42 19.17 2.52
N GLU A 102 5.78 19.26 1.23
CA GLU A 102 4.84 19.60 0.16
C GLU A 102 3.72 18.58 0.02
N LEU A 103 4.05 17.28 0.07
CA LEU A 103 3.06 16.20 -0.02
C LEU A 103 2.06 16.26 1.14
N TRP A 104 2.50 16.53 2.38
CA TRP A 104 1.61 16.69 3.55
C TRP A 104 0.62 17.84 3.35
N ILE A 105 1.07 18.99 2.83
CA ILE A 105 0.21 20.13 2.51
C ILE A 105 -0.81 19.74 1.43
N ARG A 106 -0.40 19.03 0.39
CA ARG A 106 -1.30 18.61 -0.70
C ARG A 106 -2.35 17.61 -0.22
N ILE A 107 -1.98 16.65 0.62
CA ILE A 107 -2.92 15.69 1.22
C ILE A 107 -3.92 16.41 2.12
N SER A 108 -3.48 17.40 2.92
CA SER A 108 -4.38 18.16 3.78
C SER A 108 -5.40 19.00 3.00
N ASN A 109 -5.06 19.40 1.78
CA ASN A 109 -5.88 20.24 0.91
C ASN A 109 -6.67 19.46 -0.16
N ILE A 110 -6.76 18.13 -0.08
CA ILE A 110 -7.57 17.34 -1.03
C ILE A 110 -9.01 17.85 -1.01
N ASN A 111 -9.53 18.15 -2.20
CA ASN A 111 -10.87 18.73 -2.35
C ASN A 111 -11.91 17.62 -2.60
N PHE A 112 -12.74 17.36 -1.61
CA PHE A 112 -13.85 16.39 -1.68
C PHE A 112 -15.22 17.04 -1.97
N SER A 113 -15.26 18.28 -2.44
CA SER A 113 -16.51 18.97 -2.72
C SER A 113 -17.32 18.27 -3.82
N PRO A 114 -18.67 18.20 -3.70
CA PRO A 114 -19.51 17.66 -4.76
C PRO A 114 -19.26 18.36 -6.10
N GLY A 115 -19.20 17.57 -7.17
CA GLY A 115 -18.95 18.06 -8.54
C GLY A 115 -17.48 18.19 -8.92
N ILE A 116 -16.54 17.99 -8.01
CA ILE A 116 -15.12 17.85 -8.33
C ILE A 116 -14.83 16.40 -8.69
N ARG A 117 -14.23 16.18 -9.88
CA ARG A 117 -13.73 14.85 -10.24
C ARG A 117 -12.59 14.47 -9.31
N ILE A 118 -12.68 13.36 -8.60
CA ILE A 118 -11.73 12.98 -7.55
C ILE A 118 -10.27 12.94 -8.07
N ALA A 119 -10.02 12.50 -9.29
CA ALA A 119 -8.69 12.48 -9.89
C ALA A 119 -8.04 13.88 -10.00
N ASN A 120 -8.84 14.95 -9.93
CA ASN A 120 -8.36 16.33 -9.96
C ASN A 120 -8.37 16.98 -8.56
N SER A 121 -8.65 16.23 -7.52
CA SER A 121 -8.73 16.76 -6.13
C SER A 121 -7.37 16.92 -5.48
N ILE A 122 -6.35 16.26 -6.01
CA ILE A 122 -4.96 16.38 -5.58
C ILE A 122 -4.06 16.55 -6.81
N ASP A 123 -3.06 17.41 -6.66
CA ASP A 123 -1.98 17.57 -7.65
C ASP A 123 -0.70 16.99 -7.05
N ILE A 124 -0.37 15.75 -7.40
CA ILE A 124 0.85 15.09 -6.93
C ILE A 124 2.07 15.79 -7.56
N PRO A 125 3.16 16.05 -6.78
CA PRO A 125 4.34 16.72 -7.29
C PRO A 125 4.90 16.06 -8.56
N VAL A 126 5.20 16.87 -9.58
CA VAL A 126 5.77 16.37 -10.85
C VAL A 126 7.10 15.66 -10.61
N GLY A 127 7.19 14.41 -11.01
CA GLY A 127 8.40 13.57 -10.87
C GLY A 127 8.23 12.43 -9.86
N ILE A 128 7.03 12.28 -9.28
CA ILE A 128 6.65 11.11 -8.51
C ILE A 128 5.28 10.61 -8.98
N SER A 129 5.08 9.30 -8.98
CA SER A 129 3.79 8.70 -9.34
C SER A 129 2.88 8.56 -8.11
N GLU A 130 1.56 8.45 -8.33
CA GLU A 130 0.59 8.10 -7.28
C GLU A 130 0.95 6.77 -6.61
N TYR A 131 1.39 5.80 -7.40
CA TYR A 131 1.88 4.51 -6.88
C TYR A 131 3.06 4.69 -5.92
N SER A 132 4.07 5.46 -6.30
CA SER A 132 5.24 5.72 -5.44
C SER A 132 4.86 6.49 -4.18
N THR A 133 3.92 7.44 -4.32
CA THR A 133 3.37 8.20 -3.18
C THR A 133 2.64 7.27 -2.21
N ASN A 134 1.75 6.41 -2.72
CA ASN A 134 1.04 5.44 -1.88
C ASN A 134 2.00 4.45 -1.20
N SER A 135 3.02 4.00 -1.92
CA SER A 135 4.05 3.13 -1.37
C SER A 135 4.84 3.80 -0.23
N PHE A 136 5.26 5.06 -0.42
CA PHE A 136 5.93 5.84 0.61
C PHE A 136 5.04 6.04 1.84
N LEU A 137 3.77 6.45 1.65
CA LEU A 137 2.83 6.66 2.75
C LEU A 137 2.56 5.38 3.53
N ASN A 138 2.35 4.24 2.85
CA ASN A 138 2.17 2.95 3.53
C ASN A 138 3.38 2.60 4.40
N ARG A 139 4.59 2.82 3.88
CA ARG A 139 5.81 2.57 4.62
C ARG A 139 6.00 3.53 5.78
N PHE A 140 5.68 4.81 5.58
CA PHE A 140 5.79 5.82 6.61
C PHE A 140 4.84 5.55 7.80
N ILE A 141 3.57 5.21 7.56
CA ILE A 141 2.62 4.96 8.66
C ILE A 141 2.88 3.65 9.41
N ASN A 142 3.46 2.65 8.72
CA ASN A 142 3.77 1.31 9.24
C ASN A 142 5.27 1.14 9.57
N ALA A 143 5.91 2.19 10.08
CA ALA A 143 7.33 2.22 10.34
C ALA A 143 7.70 2.13 11.82
N VAL A 144 8.97 1.82 12.05
CA VAL A 144 9.64 1.92 13.35
C VAL A 144 10.78 2.94 13.23
N PRO A 145 10.67 4.13 13.82
CA PRO A 145 11.74 5.12 13.80
C PRO A 145 12.94 4.65 14.62
N ILE A 146 14.16 4.91 14.11
CA ILE A 146 15.41 4.51 14.74
C ILE A 146 16.40 5.66 14.93
N TYR A 147 16.18 6.81 14.28
CA TYR A 147 16.96 8.03 14.46
C TYR A 147 16.06 9.26 14.30
N ASN A 148 16.25 10.29 15.13
CA ASN A 148 15.37 11.47 15.24
C ASN A 148 13.88 11.05 15.36
N CYS A 149 13.63 10.21 16.37
CA CYS A 149 12.30 9.60 16.56
C CYS A 149 11.21 10.62 16.91
N GLU A 150 11.56 11.70 17.63
CA GLU A 150 10.61 12.76 17.99
C GLU A 150 10.15 13.52 16.74
N GLU A 151 11.07 13.86 15.85
CA GLU A 151 10.81 14.52 14.59
C GLU A 151 9.94 13.65 13.65
N TYR A 152 10.20 12.32 13.66
CA TYR A 152 9.34 11.37 12.95
C TYR A 152 7.90 11.41 13.47
N GLU A 153 7.72 11.32 14.79
CA GLU A 153 6.39 11.35 15.39
C GLU A 153 5.67 12.68 15.15
N ASP A 154 6.39 13.79 15.11
CA ASP A 154 5.84 15.11 14.79
C ASP A 154 5.42 15.22 13.32
N LEU A 155 6.18 14.64 12.38
CA LEU A 155 5.75 14.53 10.99
C LEU A 155 4.50 13.64 10.86
N LYS A 156 4.46 12.52 11.58
CA LYS A 156 3.33 11.59 11.57
C LYS A 156 2.04 12.23 12.07
N LYS A 157 2.10 13.05 13.12
CA LYS A 157 0.93 13.80 13.64
C LYS A 157 0.39 14.83 12.64
N LYS A 158 1.27 15.42 11.80
CA LYS A 158 0.86 16.39 10.77
C LYS A 158 0.20 15.75 9.55
N LEU A 159 0.46 14.46 9.31
CA LEU A 159 -0.11 13.75 8.17
C LEU A 159 -1.60 13.46 8.39
N LEU A 160 -2.44 14.00 7.54
CA LEU A 160 -3.87 13.66 7.49
C LEU A 160 -4.08 12.43 6.61
N ILE A 161 -3.62 11.26 7.07
CA ILE A 161 -3.65 10.02 6.28
C ILE A 161 -5.07 9.63 5.86
N ASP A 162 -6.09 9.95 6.66
CA ASP A 162 -7.49 9.67 6.36
C ASP A 162 -7.95 10.36 5.06
N ASN A 163 -7.42 11.56 4.76
CA ASN A 163 -7.68 12.22 3.48
C ASN A 163 -7.12 11.41 2.30
N TRP A 164 -5.91 10.85 2.46
CA TRP A 164 -5.33 10.00 1.43
C TRP A 164 -6.11 8.70 1.24
N ILE A 165 -6.48 8.03 2.34
CA ILE A 165 -7.31 6.82 2.32
C ILE A 165 -8.64 7.09 1.61
N LYS A 166 -9.31 8.19 1.97
CA LYS A 166 -10.56 8.60 1.33
C LYS A 166 -10.39 8.89 -0.16
N PHE A 167 -9.29 9.57 -0.55
CA PHE A 167 -8.96 9.80 -1.96
C PHE A 167 -8.79 8.49 -2.73
N GLN A 168 -8.00 7.56 -2.18
CA GLN A 168 -7.77 6.25 -2.80
C GLN A 168 -9.07 5.46 -2.94
N ARG A 169 -9.93 5.48 -1.94
CA ARG A 169 -11.23 4.80 -1.98
C ARG A 169 -12.12 5.31 -3.11
N TYR A 170 -12.29 6.63 -3.22
CA TYR A 170 -13.06 7.21 -4.32
C TYR A 170 -12.46 6.91 -5.70
N THR A 171 -11.14 6.89 -5.82
CA THR A 171 -10.46 6.54 -7.06
C THR A 171 -10.74 5.09 -7.45
N ILE A 172 -10.68 4.17 -6.48
CA ILE A 172 -10.95 2.75 -6.68
C ILE A 172 -12.41 2.51 -7.03
N GLU A 173 -13.36 3.13 -6.32
CA GLU A 173 -14.79 3.00 -6.57
C GLU A 173 -15.16 3.38 -8.01
N ASN A 174 -14.66 4.53 -8.48
CA ASN A 174 -14.83 4.94 -9.88
C ASN A 174 -14.18 3.95 -10.88
N SER A 175 -13.04 3.38 -10.53
CA SER A 175 -12.33 2.39 -11.36
C SER A 175 -13.10 1.07 -11.47
N ILE A 176 -13.69 0.59 -10.38
CA ILE A 176 -14.43 -0.68 -10.34
C ILE A 176 -15.62 -0.66 -11.30
N GLU A 177 -16.41 0.39 -11.34
CA GLU A 177 -17.57 0.49 -12.24
C GLU A 177 -17.17 0.45 -13.72
N ASN A 178 -16.06 1.06 -14.09
CA ASN A 178 -15.51 0.97 -15.44
C ASN A 178 -15.12 -0.48 -15.77
N ILE A 179 -14.42 -1.17 -14.86
CA ILE A 179 -13.99 -2.56 -15.08
C ILE A 179 -15.19 -3.50 -15.12
N ILE A 180 -16.24 -3.28 -14.33
CA ILE A 180 -17.49 -4.05 -14.40
C ILE A 180 -18.16 -3.89 -15.75
N THR A 181 -18.13 -2.70 -16.33
CA THR A 181 -18.64 -2.46 -17.71
C THR A 181 -17.85 -3.28 -18.72
N ASP A 182 -16.52 -3.38 -18.56
CA ASP A 182 -15.69 -4.23 -19.42
C ASP A 182 -16.02 -5.73 -19.26
N VAL A 183 -16.31 -6.19 -18.02
CA VAL A 183 -16.73 -7.58 -17.76
C VAL A 183 -18.02 -7.87 -18.55
N ASP A 184 -19.04 -7.03 -18.43
CA ASP A 184 -20.33 -7.20 -19.10
C ASP A 184 -20.17 -7.17 -20.63
N GLY A 185 -19.45 -6.19 -21.16
CA GLY A 185 -19.17 -6.09 -22.60
C GLY A 185 -18.48 -7.33 -23.18
N ASN A 186 -17.52 -7.90 -22.45
CA ASN A 186 -16.83 -9.13 -22.85
C ASN A 186 -17.70 -10.38 -22.76
N ILE A 187 -18.63 -10.45 -21.79
CA ILE A 187 -19.64 -11.51 -21.75
C ILE A 187 -20.53 -11.45 -23.00
N GLN A 188 -21.06 -10.28 -23.34
CA GLN A 188 -21.90 -10.06 -24.52
C GLN A 188 -21.17 -10.39 -25.83
N ALA A 189 -19.87 -10.07 -25.90
CA ALA A 189 -19.00 -10.41 -27.03
C ALA A 189 -18.55 -11.88 -27.05
N LYS A 190 -18.94 -12.69 -26.03
CA LYS A 190 -18.52 -14.09 -25.84
C LYS A 190 -17.01 -14.26 -25.68
N GLN A 191 -16.32 -13.24 -25.18
CA GLN A 191 -14.90 -13.24 -24.86
C GLN A 191 -14.70 -13.65 -23.39
N PHE A 192 -15.07 -14.86 -23.04
CA PHE A 192 -15.19 -15.31 -21.66
C PHE A 192 -13.86 -15.34 -20.88
N GLU A 193 -12.73 -15.59 -21.55
CA GLU A 193 -11.41 -15.49 -20.93
C GLU A 193 -11.12 -14.07 -20.47
N VAL A 194 -11.43 -13.09 -21.31
CA VAL A 194 -11.25 -11.67 -21.01
C VAL A 194 -12.19 -11.24 -19.88
N SER A 195 -13.45 -11.69 -19.90
CA SER A 195 -14.42 -11.35 -18.85
C SER A 195 -13.98 -11.88 -17.48
N VAL A 196 -13.42 -13.11 -17.40
CA VAL A 196 -12.85 -13.65 -16.13
C VAL A 196 -11.64 -12.83 -15.67
N LEU A 197 -10.76 -12.44 -16.61
CA LEU A 197 -9.60 -11.61 -16.26
C LEU A 197 -10.04 -10.24 -15.71
N CYS A 198 -10.98 -9.56 -16.37
CA CYS A 198 -11.56 -8.30 -15.89
C CYS A 198 -12.25 -8.47 -14.54
N SER A 199 -12.97 -9.60 -14.33
CA SER A 199 -13.59 -9.93 -13.05
C SER A 199 -12.56 -10.04 -11.90
N ARG A 200 -11.42 -10.68 -12.17
CA ARG A 200 -10.31 -10.76 -11.19
C ARG A 200 -9.72 -9.39 -10.87
N VAL A 201 -9.58 -8.53 -11.88
CA VAL A 201 -9.10 -7.15 -11.67
C VAL A 201 -10.10 -6.35 -10.84
N ALA A 202 -11.40 -6.37 -11.17
CA ALA A 202 -12.44 -5.69 -10.39
C ALA A 202 -12.48 -6.18 -8.94
N PHE A 203 -12.38 -7.50 -8.75
CA PHE A 203 -12.37 -8.10 -7.41
C PHE A 203 -11.11 -7.71 -6.61
N THR A 204 -9.96 -7.62 -7.25
CA THR A 204 -8.72 -7.12 -6.64
C THR A 204 -8.90 -5.68 -6.15
N GLN A 205 -9.54 -4.82 -6.93
CA GLN A 205 -9.83 -3.44 -6.53
C GLN A 205 -10.83 -3.40 -5.35
N MET A 206 -11.85 -4.25 -5.35
CA MET A 206 -12.78 -4.36 -4.21
C MET A 206 -12.06 -4.77 -2.91
N ILE A 207 -11.10 -5.71 -2.97
CA ILE A 207 -10.29 -6.06 -1.79
C ILE A 207 -9.47 -4.85 -1.30
N LYS A 208 -8.87 -4.08 -2.23
CA LYS A 208 -8.16 -2.84 -1.86
C LYS A 208 -9.10 -1.85 -1.18
N TYR A 209 -10.30 -1.67 -1.73
CA TYR A 209 -11.33 -0.80 -1.15
C TYR A 209 -11.68 -1.23 0.29
N LEU A 210 -11.90 -2.53 0.51
CA LEU A 210 -12.14 -3.09 1.85
C LEU A 210 -10.98 -2.80 2.82
N ILE A 211 -9.73 -3.00 2.40
CA ILE A 211 -8.56 -2.76 3.27
C ILE A 211 -8.45 -1.28 3.62
N LEU A 212 -8.72 -0.38 2.67
CA LEU A 212 -8.78 1.06 2.91
C LEU A 212 -9.92 1.43 3.86
N SER A 213 -11.08 0.76 3.80
CA SER A 213 -12.21 1.07 4.69
C SER A 213 -11.95 0.69 6.15
N VAL A 214 -11.05 -0.25 6.41
CA VAL A 214 -10.58 -0.56 7.77
C VAL A 214 -9.38 0.30 8.21
N GLY A 215 -9.04 1.33 7.44
CA GLY A 215 -8.00 2.31 7.77
C GLY A 215 -6.57 1.87 7.44
N ASP A 216 -6.39 0.83 6.59
CA ASP A 216 -5.07 0.35 6.17
C ASP A 216 -4.78 0.68 4.70
N LEU A 217 -3.50 0.75 4.34
CA LEU A 217 -3.05 0.98 2.97
C LEU A 217 -2.59 -0.32 2.29
N VAL A 218 -2.60 -0.30 0.96
CA VAL A 218 -2.07 -1.39 0.13
C VAL A 218 -1.10 -0.81 -0.88
N ASP A 219 0.18 -1.14 -0.75
CA ASP A 219 1.20 -0.76 -1.73
C ASP A 219 1.62 -1.90 -2.67
N ARG A 220 1.48 -3.16 -2.23
CA ARG A 220 1.90 -4.37 -2.96
C ARG A 220 0.76 -5.37 -3.07
N GLU A 221 0.28 -5.60 -4.29
CA GLU A 221 -0.83 -6.54 -4.56
C GLU A 221 -0.51 -7.99 -4.13
N LYS A 222 0.74 -8.39 -4.15
CA LYS A 222 1.15 -9.73 -3.71
C LYS A 222 0.76 -10.05 -2.25
N TRP A 223 0.53 -9.02 -1.43
CA TRP A 223 0.14 -9.17 -0.03
C TRP A 223 -1.36 -9.10 0.23
N LEU A 224 -2.16 -8.78 -0.79
CA LEU A 224 -3.63 -8.71 -0.66
C LEU A 224 -4.25 -9.97 -0.07
N PRO A 225 -3.86 -11.21 -0.47
CA PRO A 225 -4.45 -12.42 0.11
C PRO A 225 -4.19 -12.56 1.62
N VAL A 226 -3.02 -12.09 2.09
CA VAL A 226 -2.67 -12.14 3.51
C VAL A 226 -3.46 -11.09 4.27
N LYS A 227 -3.47 -9.84 3.79
CA LYS A 227 -4.24 -8.74 4.39
C LYS A 227 -5.73 -9.06 4.44
N LEU A 228 -6.33 -9.55 3.36
CA LEU A 228 -7.73 -9.96 3.30
C LEU A 228 -8.06 -11.01 4.39
N LYS A 229 -7.26 -12.08 4.49
CA LYS A 229 -7.45 -13.11 5.52
C LYS A 229 -7.30 -12.54 6.94
N ASN A 230 -6.39 -11.61 7.16
CA ASN A 230 -6.22 -10.98 8.46
C ASN A 230 -7.39 -10.04 8.78
N VAL A 231 -7.88 -9.25 7.82
CA VAL A 231 -9.09 -8.42 8.00
C VAL A 231 -10.28 -9.30 8.38
N ALA A 232 -10.53 -10.41 7.68
CA ALA A 232 -11.60 -11.34 7.97
C ALA A 232 -11.50 -12.05 9.34
N LYS A 233 -10.31 -12.11 9.97
CA LYS A 233 -10.16 -12.60 11.35
C LYS A 233 -10.72 -11.59 12.38
N TYR A 234 -10.67 -10.31 12.09
CA TYR A 234 -11.20 -9.25 12.97
C TYR A 234 -12.65 -8.93 12.68
N TYR A 235 -13.07 -9.11 11.42
CA TYR A 235 -14.40 -8.80 10.90
C TYR A 235 -14.95 -10.03 10.18
N SER A 236 -15.65 -10.90 10.91
CA SER A 236 -16.11 -12.21 10.42
C SER A 236 -17.11 -12.13 9.26
N GLU A 237 -17.81 -11.01 9.11
CA GLU A 237 -18.69 -10.66 7.99
C GLU A 237 -18.00 -10.67 6.64
N TYR A 238 -16.68 -10.53 6.61
CA TYR A 238 -15.87 -10.54 5.37
C TYR A 238 -15.31 -11.94 5.01
N ASN A 239 -15.71 -13.01 5.74
CA ASN A 239 -15.31 -14.37 5.39
C ASN A 239 -15.85 -14.82 4.03
N ASP A 240 -17.00 -14.32 3.60
CA ASP A 240 -17.53 -14.60 2.26
C ASP A 240 -16.66 -13.99 1.15
N ILE A 241 -15.99 -12.86 1.38
CA ILE A 241 -15.01 -12.28 0.44
C ILE A 241 -13.80 -13.20 0.31
N VAL A 242 -13.29 -13.76 1.41
CA VAL A 242 -12.20 -14.76 1.38
C VAL A 242 -12.62 -16.02 0.58
N ASN A 243 -13.84 -16.50 0.80
CA ASN A 243 -14.36 -17.66 0.08
C ASN A 243 -14.51 -17.38 -1.42
N PHE A 244 -15.03 -16.20 -1.78
CA PHE A 244 -15.19 -15.83 -3.18
C PHE A 244 -13.84 -15.58 -3.85
N TYR A 245 -12.86 -15.00 -3.14
CA TYR A 245 -11.47 -14.90 -3.60
C TYR A 245 -10.91 -16.26 -4.02
N ASN A 246 -11.03 -17.26 -3.13
CA ASN A 246 -10.56 -18.61 -3.43
C ASN A 246 -11.29 -19.23 -4.63
N LYS A 247 -12.61 -19.00 -4.75
CA LYS A 247 -13.41 -19.45 -5.89
C LYS A 247 -12.95 -18.81 -7.20
N LEU A 248 -12.78 -17.49 -7.22
CA LEU A 248 -12.46 -16.75 -8.45
C LEU A 248 -11.01 -16.96 -8.93
N PHE A 249 -10.06 -17.12 -7.99
CA PHE A 249 -8.64 -17.17 -8.34
C PHE A 249 -8.05 -18.59 -8.41
N PHE A 250 -8.62 -19.55 -7.66
CA PHE A 250 -8.00 -20.88 -7.49
C PHE A 250 -8.92 -22.05 -7.84
N SER A 251 -10.19 -21.83 -8.25
CA SER A 251 -11.00 -22.92 -8.77
C SER A 251 -10.70 -23.18 -10.24
N ASP A 252 -11.07 -24.38 -10.70
CA ASP A 252 -10.95 -24.77 -12.10
C ASP A 252 -12.07 -24.13 -12.94
N ILE A 253 -11.71 -23.07 -13.70
CA ILE A 253 -12.63 -22.31 -14.56
C ILE A 253 -12.25 -22.55 -16.03
N THR A 254 -12.50 -23.78 -16.53
CA THR A 254 -12.01 -24.20 -17.83
C THR A 254 -13.02 -24.03 -18.98
N ASN A 255 -14.30 -24.37 -18.74
CA ASN A 255 -15.30 -24.35 -19.81
C ASN A 255 -15.94 -22.95 -19.99
N PRO A 256 -16.41 -22.60 -21.23
CA PRO A 256 -16.98 -21.28 -21.51
C PRO A 256 -18.18 -20.91 -20.63
N LYS A 257 -19.07 -21.87 -20.35
CA LYS A 257 -20.26 -21.64 -19.50
C LYS A 257 -19.86 -21.27 -18.08
N HIS A 258 -18.91 -21.98 -17.49
CA HIS A 258 -18.41 -21.66 -16.15
C HIS A 258 -17.70 -20.31 -16.10
N LYS A 259 -16.98 -19.92 -17.16
CA LYS A 259 -16.37 -18.57 -17.28
C LYS A 259 -17.42 -17.47 -17.30
N GLU A 260 -18.50 -17.66 -18.05
CA GLU A 260 -19.62 -16.72 -18.09
C GLU A 260 -20.29 -16.62 -16.71
N GLU A 261 -20.67 -17.76 -16.10
CA GLU A 261 -21.32 -17.81 -14.79
C GLU A 261 -20.51 -17.13 -13.70
N ILE A 262 -19.19 -17.40 -13.58
CA ILE A 262 -18.34 -16.80 -12.55
C ILE A 262 -18.14 -15.30 -12.78
N SER A 263 -18.12 -14.84 -14.04
CA SER A 263 -18.03 -13.42 -14.37
C SER A 263 -19.29 -12.66 -13.94
N ILE A 264 -20.49 -13.20 -14.23
CA ILE A 264 -21.77 -12.63 -13.80
C ILE A 264 -21.85 -12.61 -12.27
N GLU A 265 -21.51 -13.72 -11.62
CA GLU A 265 -21.50 -13.82 -10.15
C GLU A 265 -20.54 -12.79 -9.52
N SER A 266 -19.39 -12.55 -10.16
CA SER A 266 -18.42 -11.56 -9.70
C SER A 266 -19.00 -10.14 -9.70
N ILE A 267 -19.72 -9.72 -10.76
CA ILE A 267 -20.36 -8.41 -10.84
C ILE A 267 -21.34 -8.24 -9.67
N VAL A 268 -22.23 -9.22 -9.48
CA VAL A 268 -23.26 -9.18 -8.43
C VAL A 268 -22.62 -9.14 -7.04
N PHE A 269 -21.61 -9.97 -6.82
CA PHE A 269 -20.90 -10.05 -5.53
C PHE A 269 -20.19 -8.74 -5.21
N ILE A 270 -19.42 -8.19 -6.16
CA ILE A 270 -18.66 -6.94 -5.98
C ILE A 270 -19.59 -5.78 -5.63
N ARG A 271 -20.66 -5.56 -6.42
CA ARG A 271 -21.60 -4.46 -6.17
C ARG A 271 -22.24 -4.55 -4.80
N ARG A 272 -22.74 -5.73 -4.44
CA ARG A 272 -23.32 -5.96 -3.10
C ARG A 272 -22.32 -5.63 -1.99
N LYS A 273 -21.06 -6.08 -2.12
CA LYS A 273 -20.04 -5.85 -1.08
C LYS A 273 -19.61 -4.39 -0.98
N LEU A 274 -19.52 -3.68 -2.08
CA LEU A 274 -19.25 -2.23 -2.05
C LEU A 274 -20.37 -1.47 -1.34
N GLU A 275 -21.65 -1.82 -1.58
CA GLU A 275 -22.78 -1.23 -0.87
C GLU A 275 -22.71 -1.54 0.65
N GLU A 276 -22.49 -2.80 1.03
CA GLU A 276 -22.39 -3.22 2.44
C GLU A 276 -21.26 -2.43 3.16
N ILE A 277 -20.05 -2.37 2.59
CA ILE A 277 -18.90 -1.67 3.17
C ILE A 277 -19.16 -0.16 3.28
N SER A 278 -19.79 0.45 2.26
CA SER A 278 -20.10 1.89 2.28
C SER A 278 -21.15 2.26 3.32
N MET A 279 -22.11 1.37 3.60
CA MET A 279 -23.16 1.59 4.61
C MET A 279 -22.63 1.50 6.04
N GLU A 280 -21.66 0.62 6.32
CA GLU A 280 -21.05 0.46 7.65
C GLU A 280 -20.31 1.72 8.12
N GLU A 281 -19.86 2.58 7.19
CA GLU A 281 -19.18 3.83 7.52
C GLU A 281 -20.13 4.99 7.86
N LEU A 282 -21.41 4.85 7.57
CA LEU A 282 -22.43 5.84 7.90
C LEU A 282 -23.01 5.63 9.30
N LEU A 283 -22.65 4.53 9.98
CA LEU A 283 -23.06 4.18 11.33
C LEU A 283 -21.94 4.40 12.34
#